data_eeb07e958059ffa6248b5905cab0b045
#
_entry.id   eeb07e958059ffa6248b5905cab0b045
#
_cell.length_a   1.000
_cell.length_b   1.000
_cell.length_c   1.000
_cell.angle_alpha   90.00
_cell.angle_beta   90.00
_cell.angle_gamma   90.00
#
_symmetry.space_group_name_H-M   'P 1'
#
loop_
_entity.id
_entity.type
_entity.pdbx_description
1 polymer ?
#
loop_
_entity_poly.entity_id
_entity_poly.type
_entity_poly.pdbx_seq_one_letter_code
_entity_poly.pdbx_strand_id
1 'polypeptide(L)'
;MRYSTLAPFPKDFFWGGSTSAYQVEGAWNEDGKGPSVIDMRESYPEGTTDFKVASDHYHRYKEDVKMFAEMGLKAYRFSIAWTRIIPDGDGEINQKGIDFYHSLIDELRRYDIEPIVTMYHFDLPHALQVKGGWSNRSTVDAFERYAEVLFQEYGEKVKYWLTINEQNMMILHGSALGTLDPNLENSKKELYQQNHHMLVAQAKAMTLCHRLLPEAKIGPAPNIALIYPASPKPEDVIAAANYNAIRNWLYLDMAVFGRYNNLAWAYMKEKDILPVIEEGDMDILKSAKPDFIAFNYYTSQTVEASKGDGNDEFARGGDQHLKSGEDGVYKGGNNPFLSKNAFGWEIDPTGFRSTMREIYDRYQLPLIITENGLGAFDKLEEDGSIQDDYRIDYLEKHIEQIKWAITDGVEVFGYCPWSAIDLISTHQGCSKRYGFIYVNRDEFDLKDLKRIRKKSSYWYETLIEQNGENIGK
;
A
#
# COMPACT_ATOMS: atom_id res chain seq x y z
N MET A 1 -4.37 -19.70 21.02
CA MET A 1 -4.25 -21.18 21.06
C MET A 1 -2.80 -21.52 20.76
N ARG A 2 -2.24 -22.54 21.38
CA ARG A 2 -0.90 -23.07 21.04
C ARG A 2 -1.09 -24.35 20.23
N TYR A 3 -0.40 -24.46 19.10
CA TYR A 3 -0.38 -25.65 18.27
C TYR A 3 0.89 -26.45 18.53
N SER A 4 0.80 -27.76 18.45
CA SER A 4 1.97 -28.66 18.55
C SER A 4 2.81 -28.64 17.26
N THR A 5 2.19 -28.30 16.14
CA THR A 5 2.83 -28.22 14.82
C THR A 5 2.13 -27.14 14.03
N LEU A 6 2.91 -26.32 13.33
CA LEU A 6 2.39 -25.30 12.42
C LEU A 6 2.16 -25.89 11.02
N ALA A 7 1.09 -25.43 10.36
CA ALA A 7 0.83 -25.79 8.98
C ALA A 7 1.96 -25.26 8.07
N PRO A 8 2.36 -26.00 7.01
CA PRO A 8 3.29 -25.51 6.03
C PRO A 8 2.67 -24.37 5.21
N PHE A 9 3.50 -23.52 4.62
CA PHE A 9 3.04 -22.61 3.57
C PHE A 9 2.53 -23.40 2.35
N PRO A 10 1.52 -22.88 1.61
CA PRO A 10 1.11 -23.46 0.34
C PRO A 10 2.30 -23.65 -0.60
N LYS A 11 2.28 -24.69 -1.45
CA LYS A 11 3.39 -24.98 -2.38
C LYS A 11 3.57 -23.88 -3.44
N ASP A 12 2.47 -23.23 -3.79
CA ASP A 12 2.38 -22.14 -4.77
C ASP A 12 2.30 -20.77 -4.10
N PHE A 13 2.79 -20.66 -2.87
CA PHE A 13 2.81 -19.41 -2.12
C PHE A 13 3.67 -18.35 -2.83
N PHE A 14 3.11 -17.17 -3.05
CA PHE A 14 3.82 -16.06 -3.68
C PHE A 14 4.80 -15.39 -2.72
N TRP A 15 6.03 -15.88 -2.67
CA TRP A 15 7.14 -15.19 -2.06
C TRP A 15 7.60 -14.08 -2.99
N GLY A 16 7.26 -12.83 -2.68
CA GLY A 16 7.47 -11.70 -3.57
C GLY A 16 8.28 -10.57 -2.98
N GLY A 17 8.18 -9.44 -3.63
CA GLY A 17 8.66 -8.14 -3.19
C GLY A 17 7.81 -7.04 -3.84
N SER A 18 7.81 -5.85 -3.26
CA SER A 18 6.96 -4.74 -3.71
C SER A 18 7.76 -3.48 -4.02
N THR A 19 7.23 -2.66 -4.93
CA THR A 19 7.60 -1.25 -5.15
C THR A 19 6.39 -0.44 -5.60
N SER A 20 6.56 0.87 -5.76
CA SER A 20 5.62 1.74 -6.48
C SER A 20 6.35 2.56 -7.54
N ALA A 21 5.63 2.96 -8.60
CA ALA A 21 6.20 3.63 -9.76
C ALA A 21 6.95 4.91 -9.37
N TYR A 22 6.29 5.86 -8.71
CA TYR A 22 6.89 7.15 -8.39
C TYR A 22 8.09 7.04 -7.44
N GLN A 23 8.13 6.01 -6.58
CA GLN A 23 9.20 5.85 -5.59
C GLN A 23 10.45 5.18 -6.16
N VAL A 24 10.34 4.44 -7.27
CA VAL A 24 11.44 3.63 -7.79
C VAL A 24 11.86 3.97 -9.21
N GLU A 25 10.91 4.35 -10.09
CA GLU A 25 11.17 4.45 -11.53
C GLU A 25 12.12 5.59 -11.91
N GLY A 26 11.88 6.81 -11.42
CA GLY A 26 12.51 7.99 -11.97
C GLY A 26 11.98 8.33 -13.37
N ALA A 27 12.84 8.90 -14.24
CA ALA A 27 12.45 9.25 -15.62
C ALA A 27 11.12 10.02 -15.69
N TRP A 28 10.91 10.96 -14.78
CA TRP A 28 9.62 11.60 -14.47
C TRP A 28 8.99 12.37 -15.65
N ASN A 29 9.81 12.81 -16.60
CA ASN A 29 9.41 13.58 -17.81
C ASN A 29 9.94 12.96 -19.11
N GLU A 30 10.27 11.68 -19.11
CA GLU A 30 10.80 10.99 -20.30
C GLU A 30 9.69 10.22 -21.02
N ASP A 31 9.92 9.98 -22.31
CA ASP A 31 9.08 9.17 -23.20
C ASP A 31 7.58 9.54 -23.17
N GLY A 32 7.30 10.85 -23.04
CA GLY A 32 5.95 11.37 -23.09
C GLY A 32 5.16 11.20 -21.80
N LYS A 33 5.79 10.80 -20.68
CA LYS A 33 5.13 10.77 -19.37
C LYS A 33 4.67 12.17 -19.00
N GLY A 34 3.38 12.29 -18.61
CA GLY A 34 2.85 13.52 -18.03
C GLY A 34 3.23 13.67 -16.54
N PRO A 35 3.14 14.90 -16.00
CA PRO A 35 3.41 15.11 -14.58
C PRO A 35 2.28 14.54 -13.70
N SER A 36 2.65 13.92 -12.60
CA SER A 36 1.74 13.57 -11.50
C SER A 36 1.74 14.64 -10.41
N VAL A 37 0.81 14.54 -9.47
CA VAL A 37 0.80 15.41 -8.26
C VAL A 37 2.08 15.28 -7.44
N ILE A 38 2.75 14.14 -7.50
CA ILE A 38 4.03 13.90 -6.83
C ILE A 38 5.15 14.65 -7.54
N ASP A 39 5.20 14.62 -8.87
CA ASP A 39 6.21 15.32 -9.68
C ASP A 39 6.11 16.85 -9.54
N MET A 40 4.88 17.34 -9.29
CA MET A 40 4.60 18.77 -9.14
C MET A 40 4.65 19.29 -7.70
N ARG A 41 5.12 18.46 -6.77
CA ARG A 41 5.28 18.87 -5.38
C ARG A 41 6.33 19.99 -5.26
N GLU A 42 5.95 21.11 -4.65
CA GLU A 42 6.81 22.30 -4.53
C GLU A 42 7.76 22.24 -3.32
N SER A 43 7.40 21.45 -2.31
CA SER A 43 8.18 21.29 -1.08
C SER A 43 8.28 19.86 -0.62
N TYR A 44 9.42 19.52 -0.06
CA TYR A 44 9.73 18.23 0.52
C TYR A 44 10.14 18.42 1.99
N PRO A 45 10.03 17.38 2.84
CA PRO A 45 10.58 17.46 4.19
C PRO A 45 12.05 17.86 4.14
N GLU A 46 12.48 18.68 5.10
CA GLU A 46 13.85 19.19 5.16
C GLU A 46 14.88 18.05 5.09
N GLY A 47 15.88 18.22 4.24
CA GLY A 47 16.96 17.24 4.05
C GLY A 47 16.58 16.02 3.21
N THR A 48 15.42 16.00 2.54
CA THR A 48 15.01 14.88 1.69
C THR A 48 15.01 15.23 0.21
N THR A 49 15.30 14.23 -0.63
CA THR A 49 15.29 14.34 -2.10
C THR A 49 13.87 14.33 -2.67
N ASP A 50 13.72 14.74 -3.91
CA ASP A 50 12.54 14.52 -4.74
C ASP A 50 12.49 13.09 -5.32
N PHE A 51 11.46 12.79 -6.12
CA PHE A 51 11.25 11.48 -6.76
C PHE A 51 11.68 11.42 -8.24
N LYS A 52 12.27 12.49 -8.78
CA LYS A 52 12.49 12.65 -10.22
C LYS A 52 13.44 11.63 -10.83
N VAL A 53 14.45 11.22 -10.06
CA VAL A 53 15.38 10.13 -10.46
C VAL A 53 15.05 8.85 -9.69
N ALA A 54 14.61 8.95 -8.44
CA ALA A 54 14.32 7.83 -7.56
C ALA A 54 15.48 6.81 -7.53
N SER A 55 15.19 5.54 -7.85
CA SER A 55 16.20 4.49 -7.97
C SER A 55 16.58 4.20 -9.42
N ASP A 56 16.07 5.00 -10.36
CA ASP A 56 16.34 4.85 -11.80
C ASP A 56 15.92 3.47 -12.36
N HIS A 57 14.88 2.89 -11.78
CA HIS A 57 14.36 1.59 -12.20
C HIS A 57 13.86 1.60 -13.65
N TYR A 58 13.37 2.74 -14.14
CA TYR A 58 12.91 2.89 -15.53
C TYR A 58 14.00 2.48 -16.53
N HIS A 59 15.25 2.90 -16.32
CA HIS A 59 16.37 2.56 -17.19
C HIS A 59 17.04 1.23 -16.82
N ARG A 60 16.90 0.76 -15.57
CA ARG A 60 17.63 -0.38 -15.01
C ARG A 60 16.75 -1.59 -14.66
N TYR A 61 15.48 -1.60 -15.08
CA TYR A 61 14.53 -2.67 -14.72
C TYR A 61 15.04 -4.07 -15.08
N LYS A 62 15.82 -4.25 -16.16
CA LYS A 62 16.38 -5.56 -16.52
C LYS A 62 17.42 -6.04 -15.52
N GLU A 63 18.26 -5.14 -15.02
CA GLU A 63 19.23 -5.43 -13.96
C GLU A 63 18.48 -5.79 -12.67
N ASP A 64 17.49 -4.97 -12.30
CA ASP A 64 16.72 -5.15 -11.09
C ASP A 64 15.91 -6.46 -11.11
N VAL A 65 15.21 -6.75 -12.19
CA VAL A 65 14.43 -8.00 -12.36
C VAL A 65 15.34 -9.23 -12.34
N LYS A 66 16.54 -9.16 -12.93
CA LYS A 66 17.52 -10.22 -12.84
C LYS A 66 17.91 -10.49 -11.38
N MET A 67 18.15 -9.45 -10.59
CA MET A 67 18.45 -9.60 -9.17
C MET A 67 17.27 -10.16 -8.37
N PHE A 68 16.03 -9.80 -8.72
CA PHE A 68 14.82 -10.40 -8.14
C PHE A 68 14.76 -11.91 -8.43
N ALA A 69 15.10 -12.31 -9.65
CA ALA A 69 15.18 -13.72 -10.03
C ALA A 69 16.29 -14.47 -9.29
N GLU A 70 17.46 -13.85 -9.11
CA GLU A 70 18.57 -14.38 -8.31
C GLU A 70 18.20 -14.56 -6.83
N MET A 71 17.30 -13.72 -6.31
CA MET A 71 16.71 -13.86 -4.97
C MET A 71 15.61 -14.94 -4.91
N GLY A 72 15.24 -15.53 -6.05
CA GLY A 72 14.21 -16.54 -6.12
C GLY A 72 12.78 -16.03 -6.01
N LEU A 73 12.53 -14.71 -6.17
CA LEU A 73 11.19 -14.16 -6.08
C LEU A 73 10.22 -14.88 -7.02
N LYS A 74 9.02 -15.21 -6.52
CA LYS A 74 7.92 -15.83 -7.27
C LYS A 74 6.91 -14.82 -7.77
N ALA A 75 6.86 -13.64 -7.17
CA ALA A 75 5.99 -12.55 -7.56
C ALA A 75 6.67 -11.19 -7.36
N TYR A 76 6.30 -10.23 -8.18
CA TYR A 76 6.70 -8.85 -8.00
C TYR A 76 5.47 -7.95 -8.10
N ARG A 77 5.16 -7.28 -6.99
CA ARG A 77 4.10 -6.28 -6.94
C ARG A 77 4.69 -4.91 -7.26
N PHE A 78 4.16 -4.28 -8.28
CA PHE A 78 4.55 -2.92 -8.71
C PHE A 78 3.31 -2.12 -9.12
N SER A 79 3.44 -0.79 -9.17
CA SER A 79 2.37 0.04 -9.71
C SER A 79 2.70 0.52 -11.11
N ILE A 80 1.67 0.76 -11.90
CA ILE A 80 1.78 1.44 -13.20
C ILE A 80 1.49 2.92 -12.98
N ALA A 81 2.40 3.80 -13.43
CA ALA A 81 2.17 5.23 -13.39
C ALA A 81 1.09 5.61 -14.42
N TRP A 82 -0.05 6.08 -13.94
CA TRP A 82 -1.16 6.51 -14.80
C TRP A 82 -0.70 7.50 -15.86
N THR A 83 0.16 8.45 -15.48
CA THR A 83 0.72 9.48 -16.36
C THR A 83 1.68 8.97 -17.43
N ARG A 84 2.20 7.72 -17.32
CA ARG A 84 2.93 7.08 -18.44
C ARG A 84 2.00 6.54 -19.49
N ILE A 85 0.81 6.08 -19.10
CA ILE A 85 -0.19 5.46 -19.99
C ILE A 85 -1.04 6.53 -20.65
N ILE A 86 -1.60 7.43 -19.85
CA ILE A 86 -2.43 8.57 -20.30
C ILE A 86 -1.87 9.83 -19.62
N PRO A 87 -0.97 10.58 -20.28
CA PRO A 87 -0.23 11.70 -19.67
C PRO A 87 -1.09 12.74 -18.99
N ASP A 88 -2.26 13.08 -19.56
CA ASP A 88 -3.23 14.02 -19.01
C ASP A 88 -4.31 13.35 -18.15
N GLY A 89 -4.20 12.05 -17.93
CA GLY A 89 -5.15 11.24 -17.15
C GLY A 89 -6.41 10.82 -17.90
N ASP A 90 -6.88 11.60 -18.87
CA ASP A 90 -8.06 11.32 -19.70
C ASP A 90 -7.90 11.78 -21.17
N GLY A 91 -6.67 11.94 -21.61
CA GLY A 91 -6.29 12.36 -22.95
C GLY A 91 -5.90 11.19 -23.88
N GLU A 92 -4.92 11.47 -24.71
CA GLU A 92 -4.33 10.51 -25.65
C GLU A 92 -3.53 9.42 -24.90
N ILE A 93 -3.52 8.21 -25.44
CA ILE A 93 -2.72 7.08 -24.93
C ILE A 93 -1.27 7.28 -25.40
N ASN A 94 -0.34 7.13 -24.48
CA ASN A 94 1.09 7.23 -24.75
C ASN A 94 1.68 5.84 -25.03
N GLN A 95 1.92 5.53 -26.27
CA GLN A 95 2.43 4.20 -26.69
C GLN A 95 3.80 3.87 -26.06
N LYS A 96 4.69 4.85 -25.87
CA LYS A 96 5.98 4.59 -25.22
C LYS A 96 5.85 4.13 -23.76
N GLY A 97 4.87 4.67 -23.04
CA GLY A 97 4.55 4.21 -21.69
C GLY A 97 3.98 2.79 -21.68
N ILE A 98 3.10 2.48 -22.64
CA ILE A 98 2.57 1.12 -22.87
C ILE A 98 3.74 0.15 -23.12
N ASP A 99 4.64 0.48 -24.02
CA ASP A 99 5.78 -0.36 -24.44
C ASP A 99 6.76 -0.62 -23.28
N PHE A 100 6.95 0.37 -22.41
CA PHE A 100 7.79 0.22 -21.22
C PHE A 100 7.25 -0.87 -20.29
N TYR A 101 5.96 -0.81 -19.93
CA TYR A 101 5.40 -1.82 -19.02
C TYR A 101 5.24 -3.18 -19.69
N HIS A 102 5.02 -3.28 -21.01
CA HIS A 102 5.17 -4.55 -21.73
C HIS A 102 6.55 -5.13 -21.54
N SER A 103 7.59 -4.30 -21.68
CA SER A 103 8.99 -4.74 -21.54
C SER A 103 9.30 -5.19 -20.11
N LEU A 104 8.80 -4.49 -19.09
CA LEU A 104 8.94 -4.89 -17.69
C LEU A 104 8.22 -6.21 -17.39
N ILE A 105 6.97 -6.34 -17.83
CA ILE A 105 6.17 -7.56 -17.62
C ILE A 105 6.79 -8.75 -18.34
N ASP A 106 7.26 -8.57 -19.56
CA ASP A 106 7.92 -9.63 -20.33
C ASP A 106 9.23 -10.07 -19.66
N GLU A 107 10.00 -9.14 -19.11
CA GLU A 107 11.23 -9.49 -18.37
C GLU A 107 10.91 -10.26 -17.07
N LEU A 108 9.86 -9.90 -16.34
CA LEU A 108 9.39 -10.66 -15.17
C LEU A 108 8.97 -12.08 -15.57
N ARG A 109 8.15 -12.20 -16.62
CA ARG A 109 7.67 -13.50 -17.12
C ARG A 109 8.81 -14.39 -17.64
N ARG A 110 9.87 -13.80 -18.19
CA ARG A 110 11.08 -14.53 -18.63
C ARG A 110 11.76 -15.26 -17.47
N TYR A 111 11.63 -14.77 -16.24
CA TYR A 111 12.17 -15.38 -15.04
C TYR A 111 11.12 -16.11 -14.19
N ASP A 112 9.94 -16.38 -14.74
CA ASP A 112 8.82 -17.00 -14.02
C ASP A 112 8.40 -16.23 -12.74
N ILE A 113 8.56 -14.91 -12.75
CA ILE A 113 8.08 -14.01 -11.70
C ILE A 113 6.68 -13.51 -12.07
N GLU A 114 5.67 -13.84 -11.26
CA GLU A 114 4.29 -13.40 -11.49
C GLU A 114 4.15 -11.89 -11.25
N PRO A 115 3.70 -11.10 -12.24
CA PRO A 115 3.42 -9.68 -12.05
C PRO A 115 2.12 -9.48 -11.27
N ILE A 116 2.16 -8.71 -10.20
CA ILE A 116 0.98 -8.23 -9.45
C ILE A 116 0.91 -6.72 -9.63
N VAL A 117 -0.08 -6.25 -10.34
CA VAL A 117 -0.15 -4.85 -10.79
C VAL A 117 -1.09 -4.03 -9.93
N THR A 118 -0.57 -2.98 -9.32
CA THR A 118 -1.35 -1.91 -8.69
C THR A 118 -1.63 -0.84 -9.72
N MET A 119 -2.90 -0.54 -9.93
CA MET A 119 -3.33 0.42 -10.96
C MET A 119 -3.04 1.87 -10.56
N TYR A 120 -3.20 2.22 -9.28
CA TYR A 120 -2.99 3.57 -8.78
C TYR A 120 -2.34 3.59 -7.39
N HIS A 121 -1.22 4.29 -7.26
CA HIS A 121 -0.41 4.38 -6.04
C HIS A 121 -0.01 5.84 -5.75
N PHE A 122 -0.98 6.70 -5.40
CA PHE A 122 -0.87 8.11 -5.00
C PHE A 122 -0.53 9.12 -6.13
N ASP A 123 -0.04 8.68 -7.26
CA ASP A 123 0.51 9.50 -8.35
C ASP A 123 -0.58 9.94 -9.36
N LEU A 124 -1.61 10.63 -8.85
CA LEU A 124 -2.70 11.17 -9.68
C LEU A 124 -2.13 12.08 -10.79
N PRO A 125 -2.59 11.97 -12.05
CA PRO A 125 -2.23 12.91 -13.09
C PRO A 125 -2.51 14.36 -12.67
N HIS A 126 -1.50 15.21 -12.76
CA HIS A 126 -1.62 16.63 -12.38
C HIS A 126 -2.72 17.33 -13.16
N ALA A 127 -2.90 16.99 -14.44
CA ALA A 127 -3.96 17.57 -15.27
C ALA A 127 -5.38 17.23 -14.75
N LEU A 128 -5.58 16.07 -14.11
CA LEU A 128 -6.84 15.78 -13.41
C LEU A 128 -6.92 16.55 -12.10
N GLN A 129 -5.81 16.69 -11.35
CA GLN A 129 -5.80 17.45 -10.10
C GLN A 129 -6.18 18.91 -10.31
N VAL A 130 -5.71 19.56 -11.39
CA VAL A 130 -6.10 20.93 -11.75
C VAL A 130 -7.57 21.07 -12.03
N LYS A 131 -8.24 19.99 -12.46
CA LYS A 131 -9.69 19.93 -12.68
C LYS A 131 -10.49 19.54 -11.44
N GLY A 132 -9.85 19.44 -10.27
CA GLY A 132 -10.47 19.05 -9.00
C GLY A 132 -10.11 17.63 -8.52
N GLY A 133 -9.30 16.89 -9.26
CA GLY A 133 -8.80 15.56 -8.85
C GLY A 133 -9.94 14.62 -8.47
N TRP A 134 -9.77 13.89 -7.39
CA TRP A 134 -10.80 12.96 -6.88
C TRP A 134 -12.07 13.64 -6.35
N SER A 135 -12.05 14.97 -6.13
CA SER A 135 -13.26 15.73 -5.82
C SER A 135 -14.17 15.87 -7.03
N ASN A 136 -13.61 15.81 -8.23
CA ASN A 136 -14.36 15.87 -9.47
C ASN A 136 -14.87 14.48 -9.87
N ARG A 137 -16.17 14.33 -10.03
CA ARG A 137 -16.81 13.07 -10.44
C ARG A 137 -16.25 12.50 -11.75
N SER A 138 -15.84 13.34 -12.70
CA SER A 138 -15.27 12.88 -13.97
C SER A 138 -13.99 12.08 -13.83
N THR A 139 -13.27 12.19 -12.69
CA THR A 139 -12.09 11.37 -12.39
C THR A 139 -12.45 9.89 -12.25
N VAL A 140 -13.67 9.57 -11.84
CA VAL A 140 -14.18 8.18 -11.80
C VAL A 140 -14.19 7.55 -13.20
N ASP A 141 -14.69 8.28 -14.18
CA ASP A 141 -14.77 7.80 -15.56
C ASP A 141 -13.39 7.76 -16.23
N ALA A 142 -12.53 8.75 -15.90
CA ALA A 142 -11.13 8.74 -16.32
C ALA A 142 -10.38 7.51 -15.78
N PHE A 143 -10.62 7.11 -14.52
CA PHE A 143 -10.03 5.93 -13.93
C PHE A 143 -10.56 4.63 -14.58
N GLU A 144 -11.86 4.54 -14.85
CA GLU A 144 -12.45 3.40 -15.56
C GLU A 144 -11.82 3.23 -16.95
N ARG A 145 -11.67 4.33 -17.70
CA ARG A 145 -11.00 4.32 -19.01
C ARG A 145 -9.54 3.91 -18.90
N TYR A 146 -8.80 4.41 -17.92
CA TYR A 146 -7.44 3.99 -17.64
C TYR A 146 -7.36 2.50 -17.34
N ALA A 147 -8.25 1.99 -16.49
CA ALA A 147 -8.37 0.57 -16.18
C ALA A 147 -8.61 -0.27 -17.43
N GLU A 148 -9.51 0.18 -18.32
CA GLU A 148 -9.78 -0.53 -19.58
C GLU A 148 -8.53 -0.64 -20.45
N VAL A 149 -7.75 0.44 -20.58
CA VAL A 149 -6.48 0.40 -21.32
C VAL A 149 -5.52 -0.61 -20.71
N LEU A 150 -5.36 -0.63 -19.37
CA LEU A 150 -4.48 -1.59 -18.71
C LEU A 150 -4.92 -3.04 -18.94
N PHE A 151 -6.20 -3.33 -18.87
CA PHE A 151 -6.73 -4.67 -19.07
C PHE A 151 -6.59 -5.13 -20.53
N GLN A 152 -6.81 -4.25 -21.49
CA GLN A 152 -6.64 -4.55 -22.91
C GLN A 152 -5.18 -4.80 -23.28
N GLU A 153 -4.26 -3.99 -22.75
CA GLU A 153 -2.83 -4.09 -23.08
C GLU A 153 -2.15 -5.26 -22.35
N TYR A 154 -2.41 -5.43 -21.06
CA TYR A 154 -1.62 -6.35 -20.24
C TYR A 154 -2.38 -7.59 -19.78
N GLY A 155 -3.68 -7.68 -20.00
CA GLY A 155 -4.53 -8.72 -19.42
C GLY A 155 -4.16 -10.15 -19.82
N GLU A 156 -3.54 -10.36 -20.98
CA GLU A 156 -3.02 -11.69 -21.38
C GLU A 156 -1.81 -12.14 -20.54
N LYS A 157 -1.08 -11.17 -19.95
CA LYS A 157 0.18 -11.42 -19.23
C LYS A 157 0.05 -11.25 -17.71
N VAL A 158 -0.94 -10.49 -17.24
CA VAL A 158 -1.15 -10.13 -15.83
C VAL A 158 -2.44 -10.76 -15.33
N LYS A 159 -2.34 -11.59 -14.31
CA LYS A 159 -3.49 -12.27 -13.68
C LYS A 159 -3.98 -11.59 -12.41
N TYR A 160 -3.11 -10.88 -11.69
CA TYR A 160 -3.43 -10.29 -10.39
C TYR A 160 -3.38 -8.78 -10.43
N TRP A 161 -4.51 -8.15 -10.10
CA TRP A 161 -4.70 -6.71 -10.14
C TRP A 161 -5.10 -6.15 -8.79
N LEU A 162 -4.53 -5.02 -8.43
CA LEU A 162 -4.91 -4.22 -7.27
C LEU A 162 -5.43 -2.87 -7.76
N THR A 163 -6.57 -2.44 -7.23
CA THR A 163 -7.22 -1.21 -7.70
C THR A 163 -6.47 0.05 -7.25
N ILE A 164 -6.62 0.42 -6.00
CA ILE A 164 -6.06 1.64 -5.40
C ILE A 164 -5.25 1.25 -4.17
N ASN A 165 -3.97 1.65 -4.16
CA ASN A 165 -3.13 1.45 -2.99
C ASN A 165 -3.52 2.40 -1.86
N GLU A 166 -3.69 1.85 -0.66
CA GLU A 166 -3.88 2.61 0.58
C GLU A 166 -4.87 3.77 0.47
N GLN A 167 -6.03 3.54 -0.14
CA GLN A 167 -7.08 4.55 -0.27
C GLN A 167 -7.39 5.23 1.06
N ASN A 168 -7.41 4.48 2.16
CA ASN A 168 -7.67 5.00 3.49
C ASN A 168 -6.59 6.00 3.96
N MET A 169 -5.33 5.85 3.56
CA MET A 169 -4.29 6.81 3.90
C MET A 169 -4.49 8.13 3.17
N MET A 170 -4.95 8.12 1.92
CA MET A 170 -5.29 9.34 1.20
C MET A 170 -6.43 10.12 1.86
N ILE A 171 -7.34 9.45 2.54
CA ILE A 171 -8.47 10.07 3.24
C ILE A 171 -8.07 10.57 4.63
N LEU A 172 -7.32 9.77 5.36
CA LEU A 172 -6.89 10.11 6.72
C LEU A 172 -5.74 11.14 6.75
N HIS A 173 -4.93 11.19 5.69
CA HIS A 173 -3.71 12.00 5.58
C HIS A 173 -3.59 12.74 4.23
N GLY A 174 -4.72 13.11 3.62
CA GLY A 174 -4.77 13.64 2.24
C GLY A 174 -3.88 14.83 1.96
N SER A 175 -3.73 15.77 2.89
CA SER A 175 -2.83 16.93 2.73
C SER A 175 -1.35 16.51 2.70
N ALA A 176 -0.96 15.53 3.50
CA ALA A 176 0.41 15.01 3.53
C ALA A 176 0.77 14.22 2.26
N LEU A 177 -0.21 13.60 1.63
CA LEU A 177 -0.05 12.83 0.38
C LEU A 177 -0.27 13.68 -0.88
N GLY A 178 -0.61 14.97 -0.74
CA GLY A 178 -0.80 15.90 -1.86
C GLY A 178 -2.12 15.72 -2.63
N THR A 179 -3.09 14.98 -2.08
CA THR A 179 -4.40 14.74 -2.69
C THR A 179 -5.46 15.76 -2.30
N LEU A 180 -5.15 16.64 -1.35
CA LEU A 180 -6.06 17.69 -0.85
C LEU A 180 -5.33 19.01 -0.64
N ASP A 181 -5.97 20.12 -1.04
CA ASP A 181 -5.56 21.47 -0.64
C ASP A 181 -5.91 21.68 0.85
N PRO A 182 -4.93 21.91 1.74
CA PRO A 182 -5.18 22.09 3.17
C PRO A 182 -5.95 23.40 3.49
N ASN A 183 -6.05 24.31 2.53
CA ASN A 183 -6.74 25.60 2.70
C ASN A 183 -8.24 25.55 2.40
N LEU A 184 -8.77 24.38 1.95
CA LEU A 184 -10.17 24.23 1.69
C LEU A 184 -10.99 24.32 2.99
N GLU A 185 -12.07 25.11 2.94
CA GLU A 185 -13.11 25.08 3.97
C GLU A 185 -13.71 23.67 4.04
N ASN A 186 -13.82 23.11 5.23
CA ASN A 186 -14.27 21.74 5.45
C ASN A 186 -13.52 20.67 4.60
N SER A 187 -12.20 20.71 4.65
CA SER A 187 -11.32 19.77 3.96
C SER A 187 -11.66 18.29 4.24
N LYS A 188 -12.21 17.99 5.41
CA LYS A 188 -12.63 16.64 5.79
C LYS A 188 -13.85 16.17 4.98
N LYS A 189 -14.84 17.03 4.75
CA LYS A 189 -15.99 16.71 3.89
C LYS A 189 -15.53 16.39 2.48
N GLU A 190 -14.60 17.16 1.97
CA GLU A 190 -13.99 16.93 0.67
C GLU A 190 -13.27 15.60 0.59
N LEU A 191 -12.47 15.22 1.59
CA LEU A 191 -11.80 13.92 1.65
C LEU A 191 -12.79 12.75 1.62
N TYR A 192 -13.92 12.84 2.33
CA TYR A 192 -14.93 11.77 2.30
C TYR A 192 -15.73 11.75 0.99
N GLN A 193 -15.86 12.87 0.29
CA GLN A 193 -16.38 12.88 -1.08
C GLN A 193 -15.39 12.20 -2.04
N GLN A 194 -14.12 12.52 -1.96
CA GLN A 194 -13.05 11.84 -2.71
C GLN A 194 -13.05 10.33 -2.43
N ASN A 195 -13.21 9.94 -1.17
CA ASN A 195 -13.35 8.54 -0.79
C ASN A 195 -14.48 7.84 -1.53
N HIS A 196 -15.66 8.45 -1.57
CA HIS A 196 -16.81 7.87 -2.29
C HIS A 196 -16.51 7.70 -3.78
N HIS A 197 -15.93 8.70 -4.42
CA HIS A 197 -15.54 8.63 -5.83
C HIS A 197 -14.51 7.51 -6.08
N MET A 198 -13.48 7.38 -5.24
CA MET A 198 -12.51 6.29 -5.35
C MET A 198 -13.16 4.91 -5.16
N LEU A 199 -14.12 4.78 -4.22
CA LEU A 199 -14.87 3.53 -4.03
C LEU A 199 -15.66 3.16 -5.28
N VAL A 200 -16.36 4.11 -5.89
CA VAL A 200 -17.08 3.88 -7.14
C VAL A 200 -16.11 3.53 -8.29
N ALA A 201 -14.99 4.25 -8.39
CA ALA A 201 -13.99 4.01 -9.42
C ALA A 201 -13.41 2.59 -9.33
N GLN A 202 -13.01 2.13 -8.13
CA GLN A 202 -12.52 0.77 -7.96
C GLN A 202 -13.60 -0.30 -8.23
N ALA A 203 -14.85 -0.03 -7.88
CA ALA A 203 -15.97 -0.94 -8.16
C ALA A 203 -16.19 -1.11 -9.67
N LYS A 204 -16.16 -0.01 -10.42
CA LYS A 204 -16.22 -0.03 -11.89
C LYS A 204 -15.03 -0.82 -12.47
N ALA A 205 -13.81 -0.59 -11.98
CA ALA A 205 -12.63 -1.32 -12.43
C ALA A 205 -12.71 -2.83 -12.14
N MET A 206 -13.20 -3.24 -10.97
CA MET A 206 -13.42 -4.66 -10.64
C MET A 206 -14.43 -5.32 -11.61
N THR A 207 -15.57 -4.66 -11.83
CA THR A 207 -16.60 -5.15 -12.76
C THR A 207 -16.07 -5.24 -14.19
N LEU A 208 -15.30 -4.24 -14.61
CA LEU A 208 -14.67 -4.20 -15.93
C LEU A 208 -13.61 -5.32 -16.09
N CYS A 209 -12.79 -5.56 -15.05
CA CYS A 209 -11.81 -6.65 -15.04
C CYS A 209 -12.49 -8.01 -15.29
N HIS A 210 -13.51 -8.35 -14.52
CA HIS A 210 -14.23 -9.61 -14.66
C HIS A 210 -14.91 -9.75 -16.03
N ARG A 211 -15.37 -8.65 -16.62
CA ARG A 211 -15.97 -8.66 -17.96
C ARG A 211 -14.96 -8.91 -19.07
N LEU A 212 -13.79 -8.25 -19.00
CA LEU A 212 -12.76 -8.32 -20.04
C LEU A 212 -11.81 -9.49 -19.85
N LEU A 213 -11.53 -9.86 -18.61
CA LEU A 213 -10.53 -10.84 -18.22
C LEU A 213 -11.12 -11.86 -17.22
N PRO A 214 -11.95 -12.80 -17.66
CA PRO A 214 -12.66 -13.74 -16.77
C PRO A 214 -11.74 -14.60 -15.87
N GLU A 215 -10.49 -14.82 -16.28
CA GLU A 215 -9.50 -15.62 -15.53
C GLU A 215 -8.61 -14.77 -14.63
N ALA A 216 -8.66 -13.44 -14.73
CA ALA A 216 -7.90 -12.55 -13.88
C ALA A 216 -8.56 -12.41 -12.50
N LYS A 217 -7.77 -12.01 -11.53
CA LYS A 217 -8.16 -11.76 -10.14
C LYS A 217 -7.89 -10.31 -9.78
N ILE A 218 -8.84 -9.67 -9.11
CA ILE A 218 -8.72 -8.26 -8.71
C ILE A 218 -9.18 -8.05 -7.26
N GLY A 219 -8.49 -7.16 -6.55
CA GLY A 219 -8.84 -6.84 -5.17
C GLY A 219 -8.43 -5.44 -4.72
N PRO A 220 -8.94 -4.98 -3.57
CA PRO A 220 -8.51 -3.75 -2.92
C PRO A 220 -7.16 -3.95 -2.24
N ALA A 221 -6.46 -2.83 -1.92
CA ALA A 221 -5.18 -2.85 -1.23
C ALA A 221 -5.07 -1.74 -0.15
N PRO A 222 -5.93 -1.73 0.89
CA PRO A 222 -5.83 -0.74 1.96
C PRO A 222 -4.66 -1.02 2.90
N ASN A 223 -4.25 0.02 3.66
CA ASN A 223 -3.38 -0.12 4.81
C ASN A 223 -4.20 -0.50 6.04
N ILE A 224 -3.96 -1.65 6.62
CA ILE A 224 -4.69 -2.12 7.80
C ILE A 224 -3.77 -2.14 9.02
N ALA A 225 -4.25 -1.64 10.14
CA ALA A 225 -3.60 -1.73 11.44
C ALA A 225 -4.54 -2.35 12.45
N LEU A 226 -4.03 -3.24 13.30
CA LEU A 226 -4.78 -3.65 14.48
C LEU A 226 -4.95 -2.47 15.42
N ILE A 227 -6.14 -2.29 15.97
CA ILE A 227 -6.44 -1.20 16.89
C ILE A 227 -6.60 -1.76 18.30
N TYR A 228 -5.67 -1.40 19.18
CA TYR A 228 -5.73 -1.75 20.60
C TYR A 228 -6.42 -0.65 21.42
N PRO A 229 -7.27 -0.99 22.40
CA PRO A 229 -7.61 -0.06 23.46
C PRO A 229 -6.37 0.14 24.35
N ALA A 230 -6.14 1.37 24.82
CA ALA A 230 -5.01 1.69 25.70
C ALA A 230 -5.14 1.03 27.09
N SER A 231 -6.37 0.68 27.48
CA SER A 231 -6.66 -0.05 28.72
C SER A 231 -7.95 -0.86 28.59
N PRO A 232 -8.26 -1.74 29.56
CA PRO A 232 -9.52 -2.46 29.60
C PRO A 232 -10.73 -1.59 30.03
N LYS A 233 -10.60 -0.28 30.12
CA LYS A 233 -11.75 0.60 30.37
C LYS A 233 -12.75 0.48 29.23
N PRO A 234 -14.06 0.35 29.52
CA PRO A 234 -15.08 0.24 28.49
C PRO A 234 -15.04 1.36 27.45
N GLU A 235 -14.73 2.58 27.87
CA GLU A 235 -14.63 3.75 26.99
C GLU A 235 -13.45 3.64 26.01
N ASP A 236 -12.30 3.10 26.45
CA ASP A 236 -11.15 2.85 25.57
C ASP A 236 -11.44 1.74 24.56
N VAL A 237 -12.20 0.70 24.98
CA VAL A 237 -12.65 -0.37 24.07
C VAL A 237 -13.59 0.17 22.99
N ILE A 238 -14.51 1.08 23.37
CA ILE A 238 -15.39 1.77 22.40
C ILE A 238 -14.59 2.66 21.45
N ALA A 239 -13.60 3.41 21.98
CA ALA A 239 -12.74 4.25 21.12
C ALA A 239 -11.97 3.41 20.11
N ALA A 240 -11.44 2.26 20.50
CA ALA A 240 -10.77 1.32 19.59
C ALA A 240 -11.74 0.77 18.53
N ALA A 241 -12.96 0.40 18.89
CA ALA A 241 -13.97 -0.05 17.95
C ALA A 241 -14.37 1.06 16.96
N ASN A 242 -14.52 2.30 17.43
CA ASN A 242 -14.83 3.47 16.59
C ASN A 242 -13.73 3.70 15.56
N TYR A 243 -12.49 3.73 16.00
CA TYR A 243 -11.36 3.98 15.10
C TYR A 243 -11.18 2.84 14.10
N ASN A 244 -11.33 1.60 14.53
CA ASN A 244 -11.26 0.43 13.66
C ASN A 244 -12.31 0.49 12.52
N ALA A 245 -13.55 0.88 12.85
CA ALA A 245 -14.61 1.02 11.87
C ALA A 245 -14.34 2.11 10.83
N ILE A 246 -13.72 3.24 11.23
CA ILE A 246 -13.42 4.37 10.36
C ILE A 246 -12.13 4.13 9.57
N ARG A 247 -11.09 3.59 10.19
CA ARG A 247 -9.77 3.42 9.59
C ARG A 247 -9.68 2.19 8.69
N ASN A 248 -10.27 1.09 9.10
CA ASN A 248 -10.13 -0.21 8.46
C ASN A 248 -11.43 -0.64 7.74
N TRP A 249 -12.50 -0.81 8.48
CA TRP A 249 -13.69 -1.49 7.96
C TRP A 249 -14.49 -0.64 6.98
N LEU A 250 -14.48 0.68 7.08
CA LEU A 250 -15.13 1.55 6.10
C LEU A 250 -14.74 1.19 4.66
N TYR A 251 -13.46 0.97 4.42
CA TYR A 251 -12.91 0.71 3.09
C TYR A 251 -13.16 -0.72 2.63
N LEU A 252 -12.92 -1.70 3.50
CA LEU A 252 -13.11 -3.11 3.17
C LEU A 252 -14.59 -3.50 3.08
N ASP A 253 -15.47 -2.98 3.95
CA ASP A 253 -16.92 -3.22 3.86
C ASP A 253 -17.48 -2.69 2.55
N MET A 254 -17.01 -1.51 2.12
CA MET A 254 -17.41 -0.95 0.82
C MET A 254 -16.90 -1.79 -0.34
N ALA A 255 -15.64 -2.22 -0.30
CA ALA A 255 -15.05 -3.01 -1.40
C ALA A 255 -15.70 -4.40 -1.53
N VAL A 256 -16.04 -5.06 -0.40
CA VAL A 256 -16.53 -6.45 -0.39
C VAL A 256 -18.06 -6.52 -0.40
N PHE A 257 -18.72 -5.70 0.42
CA PHE A 257 -20.17 -5.75 0.58
C PHE A 257 -20.92 -4.67 -0.21
N GLY A 258 -20.22 -3.64 -0.70
CA GLY A 258 -20.81 -2.52 -1.40
C GLY A 258 -21.72 -1.66 -0.53
N ARG A 259 -21.42 -1.59 0.77
CA ARG A 259 -22.22 -0.79 1.73
C ARG A 259 -21.33 -0.16 2.80
N TYR A 260 -21.71 1.06 3.20
CA TYR A 260 -21.10 1.70 4.37
C TYR A 260 -21.44 0.91 5.64
N ASN A 261 -20.48 0.70 6.53
CA ASN A 261 -20.79 0.18 7.85
C ASN A 261 -21.55 1.24 8.68
N ASN A 262 -22.43 0.76 9.55
CA ASN A 262 -23.35 1.63 10.28
C ASN A 262 -22.66 2.66 11.16
N LEU A 263 -21.53 2.28 11.78
CA LEU A 263 -20.78 3.18 12.66
C LEU A 263 -20.07 4.28 11.86
N ALA A 264 -19.39 3.93 10.76
CA ALA A 264 -18.77 4.94 9.88
C ALA A 264 -19.83 5.88 9.28
N TRP A 265 -21.00 5.37 8.92
CA TRP A 265 -22.10 6.20 8.45
C TRP A 265 -22.61 7.16 9.53
N ALA A 266 -22.84 6.68 10.76
CA ALA A 266 -23.26 7.52 11.89
C ALA A 266 -22.20 8.58 12.22
N TYR A 267 -20.92 8.21 12.21
CA TYR A 267 -19.82 9.14 12.37
C TYR A 267 -19.80 10.24 11.30
N MET A 268 -19.89 9.87 10.02
CA MET A 268 -19.90 10.85 8.94
C MET A 268 -21.11 11.80 9.04
N LYS A 269 -22.26 11.26 9.45
CA LYS A 269 -23.47 12.07 9.66
C LYS A 269 -23.32 13.07 10.82
N GLU A 270 -22.79 12.62 11.95
CA GLU A 270 -22.57 13.46 13.13
C GLU A 270 -21.57 14.60 12.86
N LYS A 271 -20.55 14.32 12.05
CA LYS A 271 -19.51 15.30 11.67
C LYS A 271 -19.87 16.17 10.46
N ASP A 272 -21.06 16.00 9.89
CA ASP A 272 -21.52 16.68 8.64
C ASP A 272 -20.56 16.50 7.45
N ILE A 273 -20.05 15.26 7.29
CA ILE A 273 -19.10 14.87 6.23
C ILE A 273 -19.62 13.73 5.35
N LEU A 274 -20.94 13.51 5.32
CA LEU A 274 -21.54 12.55 4.39
C LEU A 274 -21.21 12.93 2.96
N PRO A 275 -20.77 11.97 2.11
CA PRO A 275 -20.58 12.23 0.70
C PRO A 275 -21.92 12.40 -0.02
N VAL A 276 -21.92 13.12 -1.11
CA VAL A 276 -23.00 13.09 -2.09
C VAL A 276 -22.93 11.75 -2.82
N ILE A 277 -24.01 11.00 -2.79
CA ILE A 277 -24.15 9.71 -3.49
C ILE A 277 -25.07 9.96 -4.69
N GLU A 278 -24.55 9.75 -5.88
CA GLU A 278 -25.32 9.90 -7.12
C GLU A 278 -26.20 8.67 -7.38
N GLU A 279 -27.23 8.85 -8.20
CA GLU A 279 -28.11 7.76 -8.61
C GLU A 279 -27.31 6.64 -9.29
N GLY A 280 -27.51 5.41 -8.85
CA GLY A 280 -26.81 4.21 -9.35
C GLY A 280 -25.48 3.88 -8.64
N ASP A 281 -24.88 4.78 -7.87
CA ASP A 281 -23.60 4.52 -7.20
C ASP A 281 -23.63 3.29 -6.30
N MET A 282 -24.68 3.18 -5.50
CA MET A 282 -24.80 2.04 -4.57
C MET A 282 -25.03 0.72 -5.30
N ASP A 283 -25.63 0.72 -6.48
CA ASP A 283 -25.79 -0.48 -7.29
C ASP A 283 -24.48 -0.89 -7.95
N ILE A 284 -23.66 0.06 -8.41
CA ILE A 284 -22.30 -0.16 -8.89
C ILE A 284 -21.47 -0.80 -7.79
N LEU A 285 -21.47 -0.22 -6.59
CA LEU A 285 -20.72 -0.71 -5.43
C LEU A 285 -21.14 -2.12 -5.01
N LYS A 286 -22.44 -2.43 -5.01
CA LYS A 286 -22.95 -3.77 -4.65
C LYS A 286 -22.64 -4.83 -5.70
N SER A 287 -22.56 -4.46 -6.97
CA SER A 287 -22.29 -5.37 -8.07
C SER A 287 -20.83 -5.82 -8.14
N ALA A 288 -19.92 -4.95 -7.73
CA ALA A 288 -18.49 -5.26 -7.71
C ALA A 288 -18.15 -6.27 -6.62
N LYS A 289 -17.30 -7.26 -6.96
CA LYS A 289 -16.86 -8.30 -6.04
C LYS A 289 -15.35 -8.49 -6.19
N PRO A 290 -14.55 -8.28 -5.14
CA PRO A 290 -13.15 -8.65 -5.17
C PRO A 290 -12.98 -10.17 -5.11
N ASP A 291 -11.94 -10.69 -5.75
CA ASP A 291 -11.57 -12.11 -5.69
C ASP A 291 -10.74 -12.45 -4.45
N PHE A 292 -10.04 -11.46 -3.91
CA PHE A 292 -9.17 -11.55 -2.74
C PHE A 292 -9.06 -10.18 -2.07
N ILE A 293 -8.46 -10.15 -0.89
CA ILE A 293 -8.09 -8.90 -0.23
C ILE A 293 -6.57 -8.84 -0.16
N ALA A 294 -5.99 -7.84 -0.81
CA ALA A 294 -4.64 -7.41 -0.54
C ALA A 294 -4.65 -6.37 0.59
N PHE A 295 -3.61 -6.34 1.40
CA PHE A 295 -3.46 -5.30 2.41
C PHE A 295 -1.99 -5.04 2.73
N ASN A 296 -1.72 -3.83 3.23
CA ASN A 296 -0.42 -3.40 3.73
C ASN A 296 -0.48 -3.34 5.26
N TYR A 297 0.58 -3.82 5.92
CA TYR A 297 0.70 -3.79 7.37
C TYR A 297 2.10 -3.37 7.81
N TYR A 298 2.20 -2.33 8.61
CA TYR A 298 3.47 -1.84 9.14
C TYR A 298 3.51 -1.77 10.65
N THR A 299 2.39 -1.45 11.27
CA THR A 299 2.29 -1.20 12.71
C THR A 299 0.85 -1.41 13.18
N SER A 300 0.66 -1.69 14.45
CA SER A 300 -0.62 -1.56 15.13
C SER A 300 -0.83 -0.12 15.64
N GLN A 301 -2.02 0.21 16.06
CA GLN A 301 -2.37 1.48 16.65
C GLN A 301 -3.01 1.25 18.02
N THR A 302 -2.72 2.13 18.98
CA THR A 302 -3.33 2.07 20.31
C THR A 302 -4.07 3.38 20.56
N VAL A 303 -5.30 3.29 21.02
CA VAL A 303 -6.15 4.45 21.25
C VAL A 303 -6.83 4.41 22.61
N GLU A 304 -7.12 5.58 23.16
CA GLU A 304 -7.90 5.82 24.36
C GLU A 304 -9.13 6.67 24.05
N ALA A 305 -10.07 6.73 24.97
CA ALA A 305 -11.25 7.57 24.83
C ALA A 305 -10.88 9.04 24.74
N SER A 306 -11.46 9.75 23.78
CA SER A 306 -11.45 11.20 23.72
C SER A 306 -12.49 11.77 24.69
N LYS A 307 -12.19 12.91 25.33
CA LYS A 307 -13.10 13.60 26.25
C LYS A 307 -14.26 14.27 25.52
N GLY A 308 -14.07 14.65 24.25
CA GLY A 308 -15.08 15.34 23.46
C GLY A 308 -15.40 16.77 23.95
N ASP A 309 -14.47 17.38 24.69
CA ASP A 309 -14.61 18.73 25.25
C ASP A 309 -13.74 19.78 24.51
N GLY A 310 -13.11 19.39 23.40
CA GLY A 310 -12.24 20.23 22.58
C GLY A 310 -10.86 20.48 23.19
N ASN A 311 -10.54 19.88 24.34
CA ASN A 311 -9.28 20.08 25.06
C ASN A 311 -8.27 18.93 24.87
N ASP A 312 -8.59 17.92 24.05
CA ASP A 312 -7.65 16.85 23.74
C ASP A 312 -6.52 17.37 22.83
N GLU A 313 -5.28 17.09 23.21
CA GLU A 313 -4.13 17.33 22.36
C GLU A 313 -3.95 16.17 21.39
N PHE A 314 -3.95 16.47 20.10
CA PHE A 314 -3.72 15.50 19.05
C PHE A 314 -2.37 15.75 18.36
N ALA A 315 -1.63 14.69 18.08
CA ALA A 315 -0.43 14.80 17.25
C ALA A 315 -0.83 15.32 15.85
N ARG A 316 -0.18 16.38 15.39
CA ARG A 316 -0.42 16.97 14.08
C ARG A 316 0.73 16.60 13.14
N GLY A 317 0.37 16.04 11.99
CA GLY A 317 1.22 16.02 10.80
C GLY A 317 2.25 14.93 10.69
N GLY A 318 2.73 14.77 9.51
CA GLY A 318 4.00 14.19 9.08
C GLY A 318 3.93 12.75 8.64
N ASP A 319 3.79 11.81 9.53
CA ASP A 319 3.86 10.39 9.18
C ASP A 319 2.49 9.71 9.38
N GLN A 320 2.02 9.05 8.34
CA GLN A 320 0.72 8.33 8.32
C GLN A 320 0.59 7.19 9.35
N HIS A 321 1.71 6.77 9.94
CA HIS A 321 1.76 5.73 10.96
C HIS A 321 1.91 6.28 12.38
N LEU A 322 2.05 7.59 12.53
CA LEU A 322 2.06 8.24 13.83
C LEU A 322 0.64 8.40 14.39
N LYS A 323 0.57 8.46 15.72
CA LYS A 323 -0.69 8.52 16.45
C LYS A 323 -1.38 9.85 16.21
N SER A 324 -2.66 9.76 15.92
CA SER A 324 -3.57 10.88 15.73
C SER A 324 -4.71 10.81 16.74
N GLY A 325 -5.72 11.61 16.55
CA GLY A 325 -6.92 11.60 17.35
C GLY A 325 -8.02 12.41 16.69
N GLU A 326 -9.22 12.23 17.19
CA GLU A 326 -10.39 12.98 16.79
C GLU A 326 -11.31 13.20 17.97
N ASP A 327 -11.60 14.46 18.24
CA ASP A 327 -12.39 14.87 19.40
C ASP A 327 -13.77 14.19 19.41
N GLY A 328 -14.10 13.59 20.57
CA GLY A 328 -15.31 12.83 20.79
C GLY A 328 -15.35 11.45 20.13
N VAL A 329 -14.28 10.99 19.46
CA VAL A 329 -14.22 9.71 18.79
C VAL A 329 -13.13 8.80 19.35
N TYR A 330 -11.88 9.25 19.33
CA TYR A 330 -10.72 8.54 19.88
C TYR A 330 -9.54 9.49 20.06
N LYS A 331 -8.57 9.08 20.87
CA LYS A 331 -7.28 9.73 21.03
C LYS A 331 -6.15 8.71 20.96
N GLY A 332 -5.04 9.07 20.31
CA GLY A 332 -3.86 8.21 20.23
C GLY A 332 -3.27 7.91 21.62
N GLY A 333 -3.11 6.64 21.92
CA GLY A 333 -2.54 6.12 23.15
C GLY A 333 -1.16 5.50 22.96
N ASN A 334 -0.55 4.99 24.02
CA ASN A 334 0.70 4.23 23.98
C ASN A 334 0.47 2.76 24.32
N ASN A 335 1.16 1.86 23.59
CA ASN A 335 1.24 0.46 23.97
C ASN A 335 2.59 0.22 24.70
N PRO A 336 2.58 -0.02 26.02
CA PRO A 336 3.82 -0.22 26.78
C PRO A 336 4.50 -1.56 26.49
N PHE A 337 3.86 -2.46 25.75
CA PHE A 337 4.35 -3.80 25.46
C PHE A 337 5.03 -3.93 24.09
N LEU A 338 4.99 -2.88 23.26
CA LEU A 338 5.57 -2.87 21.93
C LEU A 338 6.85 -2.05 21.87
N SER A 339 7.87 -2.58 21.21
CA SER A 339 9.06 -1.82 20.84
C SER A 339 8.78 -0.94 19.62
N LYS A 340 9.66 0.03 19.38
CA LYS A 340 9.57 0.93 18.24
C LYS A 340 10.82 0.83 17.38
N ASN A 341 10.65 0.99 16.07
CA ASN A 341 11.76 1.14 15.14
C ASN A 341 12.39 2.55 15.24
N ALA A 342 13.43 2.81 14.46
CA ALA A 342 14.14 4.09 14.42
C ALA A 342 13.26 5.30 14.01
N PHE A 343 12.11 5.04 13.40
CA PHE A 343 11.14 6.05 12.94
C PHE A 343 9.90 6.17 13.86
N GLY A 344 9.94 5.52 15.02
CA GLY A 344 8.88 5.61 16.03
C GLY A 344 7.68 4.70 15.79
N TRP A 345 7.69 3.84 14.78
CA TRP A 345 6.61 2.89 14.50
C TRP A 345 6.71 1.69 15.43
N GLU A 346 5.58 1.29 15.99
CA GLU A 346 5.49 0.11 16.85
C GLU A 346 5.68 -1.17 16.03
N ILE A 347 6.51 -2.09 16.52
CA ILE A 347 6.79 -3.39 15.90
C ILE A 347 5.88 -4.41 16.55
N ASP A 348 4.90 -4.94 15.78
CA ASP A 348 3.88 -5.85 16.33
C ASP A 348 3.60 -7.03 15.40
N PRO A 349 4.44 -8.06 15.43
CA PRO A 349 4.17 -9.29 14.67
C PRO A 349 2.89 -10.01 15.11
N THR A 350 2.55 -10.00 16.40
CA THR A 350 1.34 -10.64 16.92
C THR A 350 0.06 -9.91 16.44
N GLY A 351 0.11 -8.58 16.40
CA GLY A 351 -0.95 -7.77 15.81
C GLY A 351 -1.16 -8.06 14.34
N PHE A 352 -0.10 -8.37 13.61
CA PHE A 352 -0.19 -8.80 12.22
C PHE A 352 -1.01 -10.08 12.03
N ARG A 353 -0.78 -11.09 12.88
CA ARG A 353 -1.61 -12.31 12.91
C ARG A 353 -3.07 -11.99 13.23
N SER A 354 -3.32 -11.16 14.24
CA SER A 354 -4.67 -10.75 14.61
C SER A 354 -5.38 -10.03 13.46
N THR A 355 -4.67 -9.15 12.76
CA THR A 355 -5.18 -8.44 11.57
C THR A 355 -5.63 -9.41 10.48
N MET A 356 -4.80 -10.41 10.14
CA MET A 356 -5.16 -11.43 9.13
C MET A 356 -6.41 -12.20 9.54
N ARG A 357 -6.53 -12.58 10.82
CA ARG A 357 -7.71 -13.28 11.36
C ARG A 357 -8.95 -12.42 11.29
N GLU A 358 -8.88 -11.16 11.73
CA GLU A 358 -10.03 -10.25 11.71
C GLU A 358 -10.55 -10.02 10.28
N ILE A 359 -9.64 -9.82 9.31
CA ILE A 359 -10.01 -9.65 7.90
C ILE A 359 -10.66 -10.94 7.38
N TYR A 360 -10.01 -12.10 7.60
CA TYR A 360 -10.52 -13.36 7.08
C TYR A 360 -11.84 -13.77 7.72
N ASP A 361 -11.99 -13.63 9.03
CA ASP A 361 -13.24 -13.94 9.75
C ASP A 361 -14.41 -13.06 9.25
N ARG A 362 -14.13 -11.80 8.88
CA ARG A 362 -15.16 -10.86 8.41
C ARG A 362 -15.57 -11.08 6.96
N TYR A 363 -14.64 -11.41 6.10
CA TYR A 363 -14.86 -11.37 4.64
C TYR A 363 -14.79 -12.73 3.95
N GLN A 364 -14.13 -13.72 4.55
CA GLN A 364 -13.95 -15.07 4.01
C GLN A 364 -13.39 -15.10 2.58
N LEU A 365 -12.46 -14.19 2.27
CA LEU A 365 -11.73 -14.09 1.01
C LEU A 365 -10.24 -14.39 1.23
N PRO A 366 -9.56 -15.01 0.25
CA PRO A 366 -8.11 -15.21 0.31
C PRO A 366 -7.36 -13.89 0.53
N LEU A 367 -6.25 -13.95 1.26
CA LEU A 367 -5.45 -12.77 1.60
C LEU A 367 -4.09 -12.81 0.92
N ILE A 368 -3.60 -11.65 0.51
CA ILE A 368 -2.20 -11.42 0.16
C ILE A 368 -1.70 -10.17 0.88
N ILE A 369 -0.51 -10.27 1.46
CA ILE A 369 0.17 -9.14 2.06
C ILE A 369 1.01 -8.47 0.97
N THR A 370 0.67 -7.23 0.63
CA THR A 370 1.30 -6.49 -0.48
C THR A 370 2.35 -5.49 -0.03
N GLU A 371 2.36 -5.15 1.25
CA GLU A 371 3.44 -4.42 1.89
C GLU A 371 3.56 -4.80 3.36
N ASN A 372 4.78 -5.08 3.79
CA ASN A 372 5.21 -5.18 5.17
C ASN A 372 6.74 -5.04 5.19
N GLY A 373 7.28 -4.21 6.05
CA GLY A 373 8.73 -3.98 6.04
C GLY A 373 9.22 -3.05 7.13
N LEU A 374 10.53 -3.02 7.28
CA LEU A 374 11.23 -2.19 8.24
C LEU A 374 12.09 -1.15 7.50
N GLY A 375 11.72 0.13 7.65
CA GLY A 375 12.59 1.23 7.26
C GLY A 375 13.74 1.39 8.25
N ALA A 376 14.97 1.51 7.75
CA ALA A 376 16.17 1.64 8.56
C ALA A 376 17.23 2.50 7.87
N PHE A 377 18.23 2.96 8.65
CA PHE A 377 19.43 3.61 8.15
C PHE A 377 20.48 2.56 7.81
N ASP A 378 20.38 2.00 6.62
CA ASP A 378 21.36 0.98 6.17
C ASP A 378 22.70 1.64 5.83
N LYS A 379 23.79 0.97 6.19
CA LYS A 379 25.14 1.45 5.96
C LYS A 379 25.87 0.53 5.00
N LEU A 380 26.47 1.12 3.96
CA LEU A 380 27.45 0.42 3.12
C LEU A 380 28.77 0.36 3.87
N GLU A 381 29.24 -0.86 4.20
CA GLU A 381 30.48 -1.09 4.89
C GLU A 381 31.70 -0.99 3.92
N GLU A 382 32.91 -0.88 4.47
CA GLU A 382 34.15 -0.74 3.68
C GLU A 382 34.41 -1.93 2.75
N ASP A 383 33.94 -3.11 3.12
CA ASP A 383 34.05 -4.34 2.31
C ASP A 383 32.99 -4.44 1.21
N GLY A 384 32.13 -3.43 1.11
CA GLY A 384 31.02 -3.37 0.13
C GLY A 384 29.77 -4.14 0.53
N SER A 385 29.68 -4.63 1.74
CA SER A 385 28.51 -5.34 2.27
C SER A 385 27.51 -4.40 2.99
N ILE A 386 26.28 -4.85 3.16
CA ILE A 386 25.28 -4.21 4.02
C ILE A 386 24.78 -5.26 5.03
N GLN A 387 25.02 -5.00 6.31
CA GLN A 387 24.65 -5.88 7.42
C GLN A 387 23.34 -5.40 8.04
N ASP A 388 22.23 -5.98 7.61
CA ASP A 388 20.87 -5.59 8.02
C ASP A 388 20.13 -6.69 8.79
N ASP A 389 20.81 -7.27 9.80
CA ASP A 389 20.26 -8.31 10.68
C ASP A 389 18.94 -7.89 11.36
N TYR A 390 18.80 -6.61 11.67
CA TYR A 390 17.56 -6.05 12.21
C TYR A 390 16.34 -6.20 11.25
N ARG A 391 16.60 -6.18 9.93
CA ARG A 391 15.55 -6.44 8.92
C ARG A 391 15.21 -7.92 8.87
N ILE A 392 16.21 -8.79 8.97
CA ILE A 392 16.01 -10.25 9.06
C ILE A 392 15.14 -10.58 10.28
N ASP A 393 15.51 -10.09 11.47
CA ASP A 393 14.75 -10.31 12.71
C ASP A 393 13.29 -9.83 12.60
N TYR A 394 13.08 -8.65 11.99
CA TYR A 394 11.74 -8.12 11.76
C TYR A 394 10.92 -9.02 10.83
N LEU A 395 11.48 -9.37 9.68
CA LEU A 395 10.78 -10.18 8.66
C LEU A 395 10.52 -11.59 9.17
N GLU A 396 11.47 -12.22 9.82
CA GLU A 396 11.33 -13.57 10.39
C GLU A 396 10.15 -13.64 11.36
N LYS A 397 10.06 -12.68 12.29
CA LYS A 397 8.97 -12.60 13.27
C LYS A 397 7.61 -12.37 12.61
N HIS A 398 7.54 -11.55 11.55
CA HIS A 398 6.28 -11.32 10.84
C HIS A 398 5.87 -12.52 9.98
N ILE A 399 6.82 -13.14 9.28
CA ILE A 399 6.56 -14.33 8.46
C ILE A 399 6.14 -15.51 9.33
N GLU A 400 6.70 -15.65 10.52
CA GLU A 400 6.23 -16.65 11.49
C GLU A 400 4.74 -16.46 11.82
N GLN A 401 4.29 -15.21 11.96
CA GLN A 401 2.88 -14.93 12.23
C GLN A 401 1.96 -15.22 11.03
N ILE A 402 2.46 -15.16 9.80
CA ILE A 402 1.71 -15.65 8.64
C ILE A 402 1.50 -17.16 8.77
N LYS A 403 2.55 -17.92 9.11
CA LYS A 403 2.48 -19.35 9.32
C LYS A 403 1.48 -19.73 10.44
N TRP A 404 1.47 -18.94 11.52
CA TRP A 404 0.47 -19.08 12.58
C TRP A 404 -0.94 -18.77 12.08
N ALA A 405 -1.14 -17.72 11.27
CA ALA A 405 -2.45 -17.38 10.72
C ALA A 405 -2.99 -18.48 9.80
N ILE A 406 -2.13 -19.03 8.93
CA ILE A 406 -2.47 -20.19 8.09
C ILE A 406 -2.89 -21.39 8.98
N THR A 407 -2.19 -21.64 10.08
CA THR A 407 -2.53 -22.68 11.04
C THR A 407 -3.86 -22.40 11.75
N ASP A 408 -4.22 -21.14 11.97
CA ASP A 408 -5.54 -20.73 12.48
C ASP A 408 -6.68 -20.94 11.46
N GLY A 409 -6.36 -21.27 10.20
CA GLY A 409 -7.34 -21.48 9.13
C GLY A 409 -7.50 -20.29 8.18
N VAL A 410 -6.64 -19.27 8.26
CA VAL A 410 -6.67 -18.14 7.33
C VAL A 410 -6.06 -18.58 6.01
N GLU A 411 -6.74 -18.30 4.91
CA GLU A 411 -6.21 -18.53 3.57
C GLU A 411 -5.32 -17.36 3.16
N VAL A 412 -3.99 -17.57 3.21
CA VAL A 412 -2.98 -16.59 2.77
C VAL A 412 -2.21 -17.20 1.62
N PHE A 413 -2.19 -16.52 0.46
CA PHE A 413 -1.56 -17.05 -0.76
C PHE A 413 -0.27 -16.32 -1.17
N GLY A 414 0.11 -15.22 -0.50
CA GLY A 414 1.35 -14.54 -0.83
C GLY A 414 1.76 -13.46 0.16
N TYR A 415 3.05 -13.11 0.08
CA TYR A 415 3.69 -12.09 0.89
C TYR A 415 4.73 -11.34 0.06
N CYS A 416 4.53 -10.05 -0.12
CA CYS A 416 5.39 -9.16 -0.90
C CYS A 416 5.92 -8.04 0.02
N PRO A 417 7.07 -8.24 0.67
CA PRO A 417 7.66 -7.24 1.55
C PRO A 417 7.90 -5.90 0.86
N TRP A 418 7.77 -4.83 1.61
CA TRP A 418 8.20 -3.50 1.22
C TRP A 418 9.63 -3.26 1.72
N SER A 419 10.62 -3.25 0.81
CA SER A 419 10.52 -3.25 -0.64
C SER A 419 11.53 -4.21 -1.27
N ALA A 420 11.30 -4.56 -2.54
CA ALA A 420 12.23 -5.42 -3.29
C ALA A 420 13.62 -4.76 -3.45
N ILE A 421 13.65 -3.45 -3.69
CA ILE A 421 14.83 -2.62 -3.88
C ILE A 421 14.66 -1.32 -3.11
N ASP A 422 15.75 -0.69 -2.66
CA ASP A 422 15.71 0.63 -2.05
C ASP A 422 15.05 1.64 -2.99
N LEU A 423 14.22 2.49 -2.41
CA LEU A 423 13.41 3.48 -3.08
C LEU A 423 13.34 4.77 -2.24
N ILE A 424 12.68 5.80 -2.76
CA ILE A 424 12.48 7.03 -2.02
C ILE A 424 11.26 6.87 -1.11
N SER A 425 11.47 6.97 0.20
CA SER A 425 10.37 6.97 1.17
C SER A 425 9.48 8.20 1.00
N THR A 426 8.18 8.03 1.13
CA THR A 426 7.18 9.10 0.92
C THR A 426 7.44 10.35 1.77
N HIS A 427 7.98 10.20 2.98
CA HIS A 427 8.17 11.30 3.93
C HIS A 427 9.60 11.48 4.43
N GLN A 428 10.51 10.51 4.21
CA GLN A 428 11.84 10.50 4.79
C GLN A 428 12.97 10.30 3.76
N GLY A 429 12.70 10.56 2.48
CA GLY A 429 13.70 10.49 1.42
C GLY A 429 14.33 9.10 1.21
N CYS A 430 15.55 9.06 0.67
CA CYS A 430 16.25 7.81 0.39
C CYS A 430 17.04 7.26 1.59
N SER A 431 17.21 8.02 2.65
CA SER A 431 17.92 7.58 3.86
C SER A 431 17.13 6.54 4.68
N LYS A 432 15.79 6.56 4.57
CA LYS A 432 14.93 5.51 5.13
C LYS A 432 14.79 4.36 4.13
N ARG A 433 15.63 3.36 4.29
CA ARG A 433 15.77 2.25 3.36
C ARG A 433 14.94 1.04 3.78
N TYR A 434 14.31 0.39 2.81
CA TYR A 434 13.43 -0.76 3.02
C TYR A 434 13.85 -1.99 2.23
N GLY A 435 14.61 -1.79 1.13
CA GLY A 435 14.87 -2.82 0.13
C GLY A 435 15.73 -3.97 0.61
N PHE A 436 15.58 -5.12 -0.04
CA PHE A 436 16.56 -6.20 -0.03
C PHE A 436 17.83 -5.87 -0.82
N ILE A 437 17.67 -5.01 -1.81
CA ILE A 437 18.74 -4.52 -2.68
C ILE A 437 19.00 -3.06 -2.33
N TYR A 438 20.24 -2.77 -1.95
CA TYR A 438 20.71 -1.41 -1.71
C TYR A 438 20.95 -0.69 -3.02
N VAL A 439 20.51 0.56 -3.10
CA VAL A 439 20.83 1.48 -4.21
C VAL A 439 21.84 2.50 -3.72
N ASN A 440 23.01 2.54 -4.32
CA ASN A 440 24.10 3.43 -3.90
C ASN A 440 23.83 4.88 -4.32
N ARG A 441 23.07 5.58 -3.50
CA ARG A 441 22.79 7.01 -3.57
C ARG A 441 22.58 7.61 -2.19
N ASP A 442 22.78 8.92 -2.07
CA ASP A 442 22.34 9.73 -0.94
C ASP A 442 21.20 10.66 -1.35
N GLU A 443 20.71 11.50 -0.43
CA GLU A 443 19.56 12.38 -0.71
C GLU A 443 19.82 13.30 -1.91
N PHE A 444 20.99 13.91 -2.00
CA PHE A 444 21.34 14.91 -3.02
C PHE A 444 22.55 14.51 -3.89
N ASP A 445 23.04 13.28 -3.69
CA ASP A 445 24.13 12.73 -4.51
C ASP A 445 23.69 11.37 -5.06
N LEU A 446 23.52 11.30 -6.37
CA LEU A 446 23.11 10.08 -7.08
C LEU A 446 24.19 9.01 -7.12
N LYS A 447 25.45 9.38 -6.87
CA LYS A 447 26.61 8.47 -6.99
C LYS A 447 26.55 7.66 -8.30
N ASP A 448 26.71 6.35 -8.22
CA ASP A 448 26.66 5.44 -9.37
C ASP A 448 25.34 4.66 -9.49
N LEU A 449 24.42 4.83 -8.52
CA LEU A 449 23.17 4.09 -8.43
C LEU A 449 23.36 2.55 -8.46
N LYS A 450 24.54 2.05 -8.09
CA LYS A 450 24.87 0.63 -8.11
C LYS A 450 23.94 -0.14 -7.19
N ARG A 451 23.50 -1.32 -7.64
CA ARG A 451 22.71 -2.27 -6.88
C ARG A 451 23.62 -3.21 -6.11
N ILE A 452 23.35 -3.36 -4.82
CA ILE A 452 24.13 -4.25 -3.93
C ILE A 452 23.13 -5.07 -3.11
N ARG A 453 23.23 -6.39 -3.18
CA ARG A 453 22.38 -7.28 -2.38
C ARG A 453 22.75 -7.13 -0.89
N LYS A 454 21.75 -6.87 -0.04
CA LYS A 454 21.93 -6.81 1.42
C LYS A 454 21.94 -8.21 2.02
N LYS A 455 22.41 -8.35 3.25
CA LYS A 455 22.40 -9.63 3.97
C LYS A 455 21.00 -10.25 4.04
N SER A 456 19.97 -9.43 4.26
CA SER A 456 18.58 -9.87 4.28
C SER A 456 18.13 -10.49 2.96
N SER A 457 18.69 -10.09 1.82
CA SER A 457 18.34 -10.67 0.51
C SER A 457 18.79 -12.13 0.37
N TYR A 458 19.97 -12.49 0.90
CA TYR A 458 20.46 -13.87 0.91
C TYR A 458 19.69 -14.75 1.89
N TRP A 459 19.32 -14.18 3.03
CA TRP A 459 18.43 -14.84 3.97
C TRP A 459 17.06 -15.12 3.35
N TYR A 460 16.47 -14.13 2.64
CA TYR A 460 15.17 -14.27 2.00
C TYR A 460 15.20 -15.28 0.85
N GLU A 461 16.27 -15.31 0.06
CA GLU A 461 16.54 -16.34 -0.95
C GLU A 461 16.47 -17.74 -0.34
N THR A 462 17.22 -18.00 0.74
CA THR A 462 17.20 -19.28 1.46
C THR A 462 15.80 -19.63 1.99
N LEU A 463 15.05 -18.64 2.49
CA LEU A 463 13.68 -18.82 2.97
C LEU A 463 12.75 -19.23 1.82
N ILE A 464 12.88 -18.61 0.66
CA ILE A 464 12.07 -18.93 -0.54
C ILE A 464 12.39 -20.34 -1.04
N GLU A 465 13.66 -20.70 -1.15
CA GLU A 465 14.09 -22.04 -1.58
C GLU A 465 13.50 -23.15 -0.70
N GLN A 466 13.38 -22.89 0.60
CA GLN A 466 12.82 -23.81 1.60
C GLN A 466 11.30 -23.65 1.77
N ASN A 467 10.64 -22.79 0.99
CA ASN A 467 9.22 -22.46 1.16
C ASN A 467 8.84 -22.17 2.64
N GLY A 468 9.70 -21.47 3.37
CA GLY A 468 9.48 -21.10 4.77
C GLY A 468 9.44 -22.27 5.76
N GLU A 469 9.99 -23.45 5.41
CA GLU A 469 9.96 -24.63 6.29
C GLU A 469 10.65 -24.39 7.65
N ASN A 470 11.72 -23.60 7.67
CA ASN A 470 12.51 -23.34 8.89
C ASN A 470 11.92 -22.25 9.79
N ILE A 471 10.92 -21.54 9.34
CA ILE A 471 10.27 -20.49 10.13
C ILE A 471 9.46 -21.12 11.28
N GLY A 472 9.69 -20.63 12.51
CA GLY A 472 8.97 -21.06 13.71
C GLY A 472 9.35 -22.48 14.20
N LYS A 473 10.56 -22.97 13.87
CA LYS A 473 11.12 -24.22 14.41
C LYS A 473 11.85 -23.97 15.72
#